data_7690ee990fcd44c28bbdfe3725725b26
#
_entry.id   7690ee990fcd44c28bbdfe3725725b26
#
_cell.length_a   1.000
_cell.length_b   1.000
_cell.length_c   1.000
_cell.angle_alpha   90.00
_cell.angle_beta   90.00
_cell.angle_gamma   90.00
#
_symmetry.space_group_name_H-M   'P 1'
#
loop_
_entity.id
_entity.type
_entity.pdbx_description
1 polymer ?
#
loop_
_entity_poly.entity_id
_entity_poly.type
_entity_poly.pdbx_seq_one_letter_code
_entity_poly.pdbx_strand_id
1 'polypeptide(L)'
;KDKAASAIAIMFTGLTVALVTGVPLGTFIGQHFGWRETFLAVSALGLVAFIGSLLYVPSTIKHGKPASLLQQVQVLGQPRLLLVYAMTAVGYGGSFIAFTYLAPILQQVSGFSAGAVGAVMLVYGVSVAFGNIWGGKLADSKGPVRALKRIFLLLSAVLLLLTFSAPHPVLVVITVLLWGAVAFGNVAGLQVYVVQQAEHFTPRAVDVASGLNIAAFNLGIAGGAWGGGLIVERLGLVHTGWIGALVVLGAFGLTALSGRMDRLHPIAVRSGGEKSMHAVGH
;
A
#
# COMPACT_ATOMS: atom_id res chain seq x y z
N LYS A 1 -8.78 -24.49 -13.60
CA LYS A 1 -8.57 -23.87 -12.26
C LYS A 1 -7.09 -23.54 -12.01
N ASP A 2 -6.16 -24.26 -12.59
CA ASP A 2 -4.71 -24.10 -12.33
C ASP A 2 -4.06 -22.86 -12.98
N LYS A 3 -4.70 -22.24 -13.97
CA LYS A 3 -4.21 -21.05 -14.65
C LYS A 3 -4.52 -19.72 -13.92
N ALA A 4 -5.49 -19.70 -13.00
CA ALA A 4 -5.86 -18.48 -12.29
C ALA A 4 -4.77 -18.02 -11.31
N ALA A 5 -4.16 -18.97 -10.59
CA ALA A 5 -3.04 -18.65 -9.68
C ALA A 5 -1.83 -18.11 -10.43
N SER A 6 -1.50 -18.70 -11.60
CA SER A 6 -0.42 -18.20 -12.46
C SER A 6 -0.71 -16.81 -13.03
N ALA A 7 -1.94 -16.53 -13.44
CA ALA A 7 -2.33 -15.21 -13.93
C ALA A 7 -2.22 -14.14 -12.83
N ILE A 8 -2.66 -14.44 -11.62
CA ILE A 8 -2.52 -13.57 -10.45
C ILE A 8 -1.03 -13.33 -10.13
N ALA A 9 -0.20 -14.38 -10.17
CA ALA A 9 1.23 -14.25 -9.94
C ALA A 9 1.91 -13.35 -10.99
N ILE A 10 1.54 -13.46 -12.27
CA ILE A 10 2.04 -12.57 -13.35
C ILE A 10 1.62 -11.13 -13.10
N MET A 11 0.38 -10.89 -12.70
CA MET A 11 -0.11 -9.54 -12.38
C MET A 11 0.68 -8.91 -11.23
N PHE A 12 0.94 -9.65 -10.15
CA PHE A 12 1.76 -9.17 -9.04
C PHE A 12 3.23 -8.98 -9.41
N THR A 13 3.76 -9.80 -10.32
CA THR A 13 5.11 -9.60 -10.87
C THR A 13 5.18 -8.27 -11.63
N GLY A 14 4.17 -7.95 -12.46
CA GLY A 14 4.08 -6.67 -13.16
C GLY A 14 4.06 -5.48 -12.20
N LEU A 15 3.28 -5.56 -11.13
CA LEU A 15 3.26 -4.53 -10.08
C LEU A 15 4.63 -4.36 -9.42
N THR A 16 5.29 -5.47 -9.10
CA THR A 16 6.63 -5.45 -8.47
C THR A 16 7.66 -4.81 -9.41
N VAL A 17 7.65 -5.19 -10.70
CA VAL A 17 8.52 -4.57 -11.72
C VAL A 17 8.25 -3.07 -11.82
N ALA A 18 6.99 -2.65 -11.87
CA ALA A 18 6.63 -1.24 -11.94
C ALA A 18 7.12 -0.45 -10.72
N LEU A 19 7.04 -1.01 -9.51
CA LEU A 19 7.55 -0.37 -8.29
C LEU A 19 9.08 -0.26 -8.28
N VAL A 20 9.77 -1.31 -8.72
CA VAL A 20 11.26 -1.34 -8.73
C VAL A 20 11.83 -0.42 -9.80
N THR A 21 11.25 -0.43 -11.00
CA THR A 21 11.81 0.30 -12.16
C THR A 21 11.18 1.68 -12.35
N GLY A 22 9.93 1.87 -11.97
CA GLY A 22 9.17 3.10 -12.25
C GLY A 22 9.77 4.34 -11.62
N VAL A 23 10.12 4.26 -10.32
CA VAL A 23 10.74 5.42 -9.62
C VAL A 23 12.11 5.77 -10.19
N PRO A 24 13.06 4.83 -10.38
CA PRO A 24 14.36 5.14 -10.97
C PRO A 24 14.26 5.65 -12.42
N LEU A 25 13.45 5.02 -13.26
CA LEU A 25 13.26 5.43 -14.64
C LEU A 25 12.60 6.82 -14.72
N GLY A 26 11.57 7.06 -13.90
CA GLY A 26 10.94 8.36 -13.80
C GLY A 26 11.89 9.46 -13.35
N THR A 27 12.74 9.16 -12.37
CA THR A 27 13.79 10.08 -11.89
C THR A 27 14.82 10.34 -12.98
N PHE A 28 15.30 9.29 -13.68
CA PHE A 28 16.26 9.42 -14.77
C PHE A 28 15.73 10.27 -15.92
N ILE A 29 14.50 9.98 -16.39
CA ILE A 29 13.86 10.76 -17.46
C ILE A 29 13.66 12.21 -17.00
N GLY A 30 13.16 12.42 -15.80
CA GLY A 30 12.92 13.75 -15.24
C GLY A 30 14.18 14.61 -15.10
N GLN A 31 15.31 13.99 -14.77
CA GLN A 31 16.60 14.68 -14.64
C GLN A 31 17.26 15.01 -15.98
N HIS A 32 17.14 14.14 -16.99
CA HIS A 32 17.84 14.31 -18.27
C HIS A 32 16.99 15.01 -19.34
N PHE A 33 15.68 14.81 -19.34
CA PHE A 33 14.78 15.30 -20.37
C PHE A 33 13.74 16.28 -19.84
N GLY A 34 13.53 16.32 -18.53
CA GLY A 34 12.54 17.18 -17.90
C GLY A 34 11.33 16.42 -17.38
N TRP A 35 10.60 17.06 -16.46
CA TRP A 35 9.44 16.43 -15.80
C TRP A 35 8.28 16.11 -16.75
N ARG A 36 8.11 16.90 -17.85
CA ARG A 36 7.05 16.68 -18.84
C ARG A 36 7.22 15.36 -19.57
N GLU A 37 8.44 15.01 -19.92
CA GLU A 37 8.81 13.78 -20.62
C GLU A 37 8.54 12.54 -19.76
N THR A 38 8.66 12.67 -18.44
CA THR A 38 8.24 11.60 -17.50
C THR A 38 6.74 11.32 -17.64
N PHE A 39 5.90 12.35 -17.69
CA PHE A 39 4.45 12.18 -17.88
C PHE A 39 4.10 11.66 -19.28
N LEU A 40 4.82 12.08 -20.32
CA LEU A 40 4.65 11.54 -21.68
C LEU A 40 5.00 10.06 -21.74
N ALA A 41 6.09 9.63 -21.10
CA ALA A 41 6.47 8.23 -21.01
C ALA A 41 5.40 7.38 -20.29
N VAL A 42 4.86 7.87 -19.17
CA VAL A 42 3.76 7.20 -18.45
C VAL A 42 2.50 7.15 -19.31
N SER A 43 2.18 8.23 -20.03
CA SER A 43 1.03 8.27 -20.94
C SER A 43 1.17 7.28 -22.10
N ALA A 44 2.37 7.15 -22.66
CA ALA A 44 2.64 6.17 -23.71
C ALA A 44 2.48 4.73 -23.20
N LEU A 45 2.98 4.41 -21.99
CA LEU A 45 2.76 3.11 -21.35
C LEU A 45 1.27 2.86 -21.07
N GLY A 46 0.53 3.89 -20.64
CA GLY A 46 -0.91 3.81 -20.44
C GLY A 46 -1.67 3.51 -21.73
N LEU A 47 -1.25 4.14 -22.85
CA LEU A 47 -1.83 3.88 -24.16
C LEU A 47 -1.56 2.44 -24.64
N VAL A 48 -0.35 1.92 -24.44
CA VAL A 48 -0.01 0.52 -24.72
C VAL A 48 -0.86 -0.43 -23.88
N ALA A 49 -1.01 -0.16 -22.59
CA ALA A 49 -1.86 -0.95 -21.69
C ALA A 49 -3.34 -0.91 -22.11
N PHE A 50 -3.84 0.25 -22.53
CA PHE A 50 -5.20 0.44 -23.04
C PHE A 50 -5.45 -0.36 -24.31
N ILE A 51 -4.55 -0.24 -25.32
CA ILE A 51 -4.64 -1.02 -26.54
C ILE A 51 -4.56 -2.52 -26.26
N GLY A 52 -3.63 -2.95 -25.39
CA GLY A 52 -3.53 -4.34 -24.95
C GLY A 52 -4.82 -4.84 -24.32
N SER A 53 -5.45 -4.03 -23.45
CA SER A 53 -6.73 -4.38 -22.84
C SER A 53 -7.85 -4.52 -23.88
N LEU A 54 -7.92 -3.66 -24.88
CA LEU A 54 -8.90 -3.75 -25.96
C LEU A 54 -8.73 -5.01 -26.81
N LEU A 55 -7.48 -5.44 -27.05
CA LEU A 55 -7.18 -6.58 -27.90
C LEU A 55 -7.32 -7.94 -27.20
N TYR A 56 -6.95 -8.01 -25.91
CA TYR A 56 -6.82 -9.28 -25.19
C TYR A 56 -7.91 -9.53 -24.16
N VAL A 57 -8.67 -8.52 -23.73
CA VAL A 57 -9.76 -8.73 -22.75
C VAL A 57 -11.05 -9.07 -23.49
N PRO A 58 -11.59 -10.31 -23.36
CA PRO A 58 -12.82 -10.70 -24.03
C PRO A 58 -14.00 -9.90 -23.48
N SER A 59 -14.85 -9.38 -24.38
CA SER A 59 -16.10 -8.71 -24.02
C SER A 59 -17.16 -9.65 -23.43
N THR A 60 -16.93 -10.98 -23.50
CA THR A 60 -17.84 -12.04 -23.04
C THR A 60 -17.67 -12.41 -21.56
N ILE A 61 -16.82 -11.70 -20.80
CA ILE A 61 -16.66 -11.94 -19.37
C ILE A 61 -18.01 -11.65 -18.68
N LYS A 62 -18.67 -12.73 -18.23
CA LYS A 62 -19.88 -12.58 -17.43
C LYS A 62 -19.52 -11.93 -16.09
N HIS A 63 -19.77 -10.65 -16.00
CA HIS A 63 -19.73 -9.93 -14.74
C HIS A 63 -20.88 -10.45 -13.86
N GLY A 64 -20.61 -10.74 -12.59
CA GLY A 64 -21.68 -10.93 -11.61
C GLY A 64 -22.60 -9.70 -11.61
N LYS A 65 -23.84 -9.84 -11.12
CA LYS A 65 -24.74 -8.68 -11.02
C LYS A 65 -24.01 -7.57 -10.25
N PRO A 66 -23.82 -6.39 -10.85
CA PRO A 66 -23.15 -5.29 -10.16
C PRO A 66 -23.89 -4.96 -8.87
N ALA A 67 -23.16 -4.62 -7.82
CA ALA A 67 -23.75 -4.16 -6.58
C ALA A 67 -24.63 -2.94 -6.87
N SER A 68 -25.88 -2.94 -6.39
CA SER A 68 -26.76 -1.80 -6.53
C SER A 68 -26.19 -0.55 -5.84
N LEU A 69 -26.57 0.65 -6.28
CA LEU A 69 -26.11 1.89 -5.65
C LEU A 69 -26.33 1.90 -4.13
N LEU A 70 -27.46 1.35 -3.68
CA LEU A 70 -27.76 1.22 -2.26
C LEU A 70 -26.75 0.31 -1.54
N GLN A 71 -26.36 -0.80 -2.16
CA GLN A 71 -25.34 -1.70 -1.60
C GLN A 71 -23.96 -1.04 -1.56
N GLN A 72 -23.62 -0.20 -2.54
CA GLN A 72 -22.39 0.57 -2.55
C GLN A 72 -22.36 1.60 -1.40
N VAL A 73 -23.47 2.29 -1.18
CA VAL A 73 -23.61 3.25 -0.06
C VAL A 73 -23.57 2.53 1.29
N GLN A 74 -24.15 1.34 1.40
CA GLN A 74 -24.10 0.52 2.63
C GLN A 74 -22.65 0.18 3.05
N VAL A 75 -21.74 -0.01 2.09
CA VAL A 75 -20.32 -0.25 2.39
C VAL A 75 -19.69 0.95 3.13
N LEU A 76 -20.04 2.17 2.72
CA LEU A 76 -19.61 3.42 3.39
C LEU A 76 -20.27 3.62 4.76
N GLY A 77 -21.42 3.01 4.99
CA GLY A 77 -22.10 3.06 6.30
C GLY A 77 -21.60 2.04 7.32
N GLN A 78 -20.69 1.11 6.93
CA GLN A 78 -20.22 0.07 7.82
C GLN A 78 -19.03 0.52 8.67
N PRO A 79 -19.18 0.69 10.00
CA PRO A 79 -18.09 1.19 10.87
C PRO A 79 -16.83 0.34 10.84
N ARG A 80 -16.96 -0.98 10.62
CA ARG A 80 -15.83 -1.90 10.52
C ARG A 80 -14.99 -1.65 9.26
N LEU A 81 -15.65 -1.41 8.12
CA LEU A 81 -14.98 -1.09 6.87
C LEU A 81 -14.37 0.32 6.91
N LEU A 82 -15.11 1.30 7.48
CA LEU A 82 -14.56 2.65 7.70
C LEU A 82 -13.29 2.63 8.53
N LEU A 83 -13.22 1.76 9.55
CA LEU A 83 -12.03 1.61 10.37
C LEU A 83 -10.84 1.06 9.53
N VAL A 84 -11.09 0.09 8.62
CA VAL A 84 -10.05 -0.42 7.72
C VAL A 84 -9.59 0.67 6.74
N TYR A 85 -10.51 1.44 6.18
CA TYR A 85 -10.16 2.57 5.29
C TYR A 85 -9.34 3.65 6.03
N ALA A 86 -9.72 3.96 7.28
CA ALA A 86 -8.95 4.87 8.12
C ALA A 86 -7.53 4.33 8.42
N MET A 87 -7.39 3.03 8.72
CA MET A 87 -6.08 2.39 8.89
C MET A 87 -5.22 2.53 7.64
N THR A 88 -5.82 2.32 6.46
CA THR A 88 -5.14 2.45 5.16
C THR A 88 -4.73 3.90 4.93
N ALA A 89 -5.67 4.85 5.01
CA ALA A 89 -5.40 6.26 4.74
C ALA A 89 -4.37 6.86 5.70
N VAL A 90 -4.48 6.57 7.01
CA VAL A 90 -3.56 7.09 8.02
C VAL A 90 -2.17 6.43 7.90
N GLY A 91 -2.11 5.12 7.64
CA GLY A 91 -0.85 4.40 7.47
C GLY A 91 -0.04 4.90 6.27
N TYR A 92 -0.69 5.06 5.13
CA TYR A 92 -0.04 5.63 3.93
C TYR A 92 0.20 7.12 4.07
N GLY A 93 -0.75 7.87 4.63
CA GLY A 93 -0.58 9.30 4.89
C GLY A 93 0.68 9.59 5.70
N GLY A 94 0.87 8.88 6.81
CA GLY A 94 2.07 9.03 7.64
C GLY A 94 3.38 8.72 6.91
N SER A 95 3.41 7.66 6.10
CA SER A 95 4.60 7.33 5.29
C SER A 95 4.86 8.38 4.21
N PHE A 96 3.81 8.86 3.54
CA PHE A 96 3.93 9.82 2.43
C PHE A 96 4.20 11.26 2.88
N ILE A 97 3.99 11.61 4.16
CA ILE A 97 4.48 12.87 4.74
C ILE A 97 6.00 13.02 4.52
N ALA A 98 6.76 11.94 4.70
CA ALA A 98 8.21 11.96 4.51
C ALA A 98 8.62 11.54 3.09
N PHE A 99 7.94 10.55 2.49
CA PHE A 99 8.33 10.00 1.19
C PHE A 99 8.29 11.01 0.07
N THR A 100 7.26 11.86 0.03
CA THR A 100 7.12 12.92 -0.98
C THR A 100 8.32 13.88 -0.96
N TYR A 101 8.95 14.05 0.19
CA TYR A 101 10.07 14.95 0.37
C TYR A 101 11.42 14.23 0.54
N LEU A 102 11.46 12.92 0.27
CA LEU A 102 12.69 12.13 0.42
C LEU A 102 13.83 12.65 -0.47
N ALA A 103 13.55 12.99 -1.74
CA ALA A 103 14.58 13.54 -2.62
C ALA A 103 15.15 14.88 -2.11
N PRO A 104 14.35 15.89 -1.72
CA PRO A 104 14.84 17.08 -1.02
C PRO A 104 15.62 16.78 0.27
N ILE A 105 15.17 15.82 1.10
CA ILE A 105 15.89 15.41 2.32
C ILE A 105 17.29 14.91 1.97
N LEU A 106 17.38 14.00 0.99
CA LEU A 106 18.66 13.44 0.56
C LEU A 106 19.61 14.51 -0.03
N GLN A 107 19.08 15.49 -0.76
CA GLN A 107 19.90 16.56 -1.35
C GLN A 107 20.32 17.61 -0.34
N GLN A 108 19.36 18.17 0.41
CA GLN A 108 19.58 19.36 1.24
C GLN A 108 20.05 19.03 2.66
N VAL A 109 19.66 17.87 3.20
CA VAL A 109 20.00 17.47 4.57
C VAL A 109 21.16 16.48 4.57
N SER A 110 21.13 15.48 3.68
CA SER A 110 22.18 14.46 3.62
C SER A 110 23.34 14.81 2.69
N GLY A 111 23.21 15.85 1.83
CA GLY A 111 24.28 16.33 0.95
C GLY A 111 24.51 15.48 -0.30
N PHE A 112 23.56 14.64 -0.71
CA PHE A 112 23.70 13.84 -1.93
C PHE A 112 23.56 14.69 -3.19
N SER A 113 24.35 14.36 -4.21
CA SER A 113 24.16 14.90 -5.56
C SER A 113 22.85 14.37 -6.17
N ALA A 114 22.30 15.08 -7.14
CA ALA A 114 21.08 14.67 -7.85
C ALA A 114 21.18 13.24 -8.43
N GLY A 115 22.34 12.89 -9.00
CA GLY A 115 22.57 11.54 -9.52
C GLY A 115 22.58 10.47 -8.43
N ALA A 116 23.19 10.75 -7.25
CA ALA A 116 23.22 9.83 -6.13
C ALA A 116 21.81 9.60 -5.52
N VAL A 117 20.94 10.62 -5.54
CA VAL A 117 19.54 10.47 -5.11
C VAL A 117 18.83 9.41 -5.95
N GLY A 118 19.02 9.40 -7.27
CA GLY A 118 18.47 8.36 -8.14
C GLY A 118 18.88 6.95 -7.72
N ALA A 119 20.14 6.75 -7.35
CA ALA A 119 20.65 5.46 -6.86
C ALA A 119 20.00 5.07 -5.51
N VAL A 120 19.84 6.01 -4.59
CA VAL A 120 19.16 5.76 -3.30
C VAL A 120 17.69 5.43 -3.50
N MET A 121 17.01 6.11 -4.46
CA MET A 121 15.63 5.78 -4.82
C MET A 121 15.50 4.39 -5.45
N LEU A 122 16.51 3.95 -6.22
CA LEU A 122 16.55 2.57 -6.74
C LEU A 122 16.64 1.56 -5.58
N VAL A 123 17.53 1.80 -4.61
CA VAL A 123 17.66 0.97 -3.41
C VAL A 123 16.33 0.89 -2.66
N TYR A 124 15.63 2.02 -2.50
CA TYR A 124 14.30 2.05 -1.93
C TYR A 124 13.32 1.16 -2.72
N GLY A 125 13.25 1.32 -4.04
CA GLY A 125 12.34 0.55 -4.90
C GLY A 125 12.60 -0.96 -4.82
N VAL A 126 13.86 -1.38 -4.83
CA VAL A 126 14.22 -2.79 -4.64
C VAL A 126 13.78 -3.30 -3.27
N SER A 127 14.00 -2.54 -2.21
CA SER A 127 13.58 -2.95 -0.87
C SER A 127 12.06 -3.00 -0.69
N VAL A 128 11.29 -2.17 -1.41
CA VAL A 128 9.82 -2.25 -1.47
C VAL A 128 9.36 -3.61 -2.01
N ALA A 129 10.01 -4.15 -3.04
CA ALA A 129 9.68 -5.47 -3.58
C ALA A 129 9.84 -6.58 -2.53
N PHE A 130 10.95 -6.55 -1.77
CA PHE A 130 11.15 -7.47 -0.63
C PHE A 130 10.07 -7.27 0.45
N GLY A 131 9.74 -6.01 0.74
CA GLY A 131 8.71 -5.65 1.71
C GLY A 131 7.33 -6.21 1.38
N ASN A 132 6.91 -6.11 0.12
CA ASN A 132 5.66 -6.69 -0.35
C ASN A 132 5.59 -8.21 -0.14
N ILE A 133 6.67 -8.93 -0.50
CA ILE A 133 6.75 -10.39 -0.33
C ILE A 133 6.74 -10.77 1.15
N TRP A 134 7.56 -10.10 1.95
CA TRP A 134 7.66 -10.36 3.39
C TRP A 134 6.35 -10.04 4.11
N GLY A 135 5.74 -8.88 3.80
CA GLY A 135 4.47 -8.47 4.39
C GLY A 135 3.31 -9.39 4.05
N GLY A 136 3.24 -9.88 2.80
CA GLY A 136 2.28 -10.88 2.38
C GLY A 136 2.44 -12.18 3.18
N LYS A 137 3.65 -12.75 3.24
CA LYS A 137 3.94 -13.95 4.04
C LYS A 137 3.62 -13.77 5.53
N LEU A 138 3.88 -12.57 6.05
CA LEU A 138 3.55 -12.27 7.46
C LEU A 138 2.04 -12.23 7.70
N ALA A 139 1.27 -11.67 6.75
CA ALA A 139 -0.19 -11.65 6.80
C ALA A 139 -0.78 -13.07 6.71
N ASP A 140 -0.25 -13.90 5.83
CA ASP A 140 -0.68 -15.30 5.67
C ASP A 140 -0.39 -16.13 6.92
N SER A 141 0.81 -15.99 7.52
CA SER A 141 1.25 -16.82 8.65
C SER A 141 0.70 -16.39 10.00
N LYS A 142 0.49 -15.09 10.23
CA LYS A 142 0.09 -14.52 11.54
C LYS A 142 -1.33 -13.94 11.54
N GLY A 143 -1.96 -13.88 10.37
CA GLY A 143 -3.20 -13.16 10.12
C GLY A 143 -2.99 -11.65 9.94
N PRO A 144 -3.92 -11.00 9.22
CA PRO A 144 -3.74 -9.60 8.76
C PRO A 144 -3.57 -8.62 9.91
N VAL A 145 -4.38 -8.70 10.96
CA VAL A 145 -4.32 -7.75 12.10
C VAL A 145 -2.99 -7.82 12.84
N ARG A 146 -2.44 -9.02 13.08
CA ARG A 146 -1.15 -9.16 13.78
C ARG A 146 0.01 -8.70 12.90
N ALA A 147 -0.07 -8.98 11.59
CA ALA A 147 0.91 -8.52 10.62
C ALA A 147 0.92 -7.00 10.54
N LEU A 148 -0.24 -6.37 10.33
CA LEU A 148 -0.38 -4.92 10.23
C LEU A 148 0.13 -4.19 11.47
N LYS A 149 -0.18 -4.67 12.68
CA LYS A 149 0.35 -4.10 13.93
C LYS A 149 1.88 -4.09 13.96
N ARG A 150 2.53 -5.18 13.55
CA ARG A 150 4.00 -5.24 13.51
C ARG A 150 4.57 -4.32 12.46
N ILE A 151 3.97 -4.31 11.27
CA ILE A 151 4.42 -3.49 10.14
C ILE A 151 4.28 -2.01 10.46
N PHE A 152 3.14 -1.55 11.00
CA PHE A 152 2.96 -0.13 11.36
C PHE A 152 3.89 0.30 12.50
N LEU A 153 4.15 -0.58 13.48
CA LEU A 153 5.11 -0.28 14.53
C LEU A 153 6.53 -0.14 13.99
N LEU A 154 6.96 -1.08 13.13
CA LEU A 154 8.26 -1.02 12.47
C LEU A 154 8.37 0.20 11.55
N LEU A 155 7.33 0.50 10.78
CA LEU A 155 7.30 1.65 9.89
C LEU A 155 7.44 2.97 10.69
N SER A 156 6.72 3.09 11.79
CA SER A 156 6.85 4.24 12.69
C SER A 156 8.27 4.36 13.26
N ALA A 157 8.87 3.26 13.69
CA ALA A 157 10.24 3.26 14.21
C ALA A 157 11.26 3.69 13.13
N VAL A 158 11.12 3.21 11.89
CA VAL A 158 12.00 3.57 10.78
C VAL A 158 11.82 5.03 10.37
N LEU A 159 10.59 5.56 10.35
CA LEU A 159 10.34 6.98 10.09
C LEU A 159 10.91 7.88 11.20
N LEU A 160 10.83 7.44 12.44
CA LEU A 160 11.49 8.14 13.55
C LEU A 160 13.02 8.10 13.39
N LEU A 161 13.57 6.95 13.00
CA LEU A 161 15.01 6.81 12.73
C LEU A 161 15.46 7.73 11.59
N LEU A 162 14.63 7.97 10.57
CA LEU A 162 14.92 8.90 9.47
C LEU A 162 15.26 10.30 9.99
N THR A 163 14.58 10.77 11.03
CA THR A 163 14.83 12.09 11.62
C THR A 163 16.28 12.24 12.12
N PHE A 164 16.83 11.18 12.70
CA PHE A 164 18.21 11.18 13.25
C PHE A 164 19.25 10.78 12.21
N SER A 165 18.89 9.93 11.26
CA SER A 165 19.82 9.44 10.22
C SER A 165 19.96 10.39 9.03
N ALA A 166 19.00 11.26 8.78
CA ALA A 166 19.00 12.18 7.63
C ALA A 166 20.29 13.01 7.48
N PRO A 167 20.93 13.55 8.54
CA PRO A 167 22.18 14.28 8.39
C PRO A 167 23.42 13.40 8.07
N HIS A 168 23.28 12.08 8.16
CA HIS A 168 24.38 11.13 8.01
C HIS A 168 24.24 10.30 6.74
N PRO A 169 25.02 10.53 5.67
CA PRO A 169 24.83 9.92 4.36
C PRO A 169 24.75 8.39 4.38
N VAL A 170 25.61 7.70 5.15
CA VAL A 170 25.58 6.24 5.24
C VAL A 170 24.35 5.73 6.00
N LEU A 171 24.03 6.36 7.13
CA LEU A 171 22.89 5.93 7.96
C LEU A 171 21.54 6.17 7.27
N VAL A 172 21.41 7.26 6.51
CA VAL A 172 20.17 7.54 5.80
C VAL A 172 19.93 6.53 4.70
N VAL A 173 20.95 6.04 3.98
CA VAL A 173 20.78 4.98 2.97
C VAL A 173 20.29 3.68 3.61
N ILE A 174 20.87 3.29 4.75
CA ILE A 174 20.41 2.12 5.51
C ILE A 174 18.96 2.31 5.96
N THR A 175 18.61 3.51 6.46
CA THR A 175 17.24 3.82 6.89
C THR A 175 16.27 3.77 5.72
N VAL A 176 16.63 4.30 4.55
CA VAL A 176 15.80 4.27 3.33
C VAL A 176 15.59 2.83 2.85
N LEU A 177 16.62 1.97 2.92
CA LEU A 177 16.50 0.55 2.62
C LEU A 177 15.52 -0.16 3.57
N LEU A 178 15.66 0.06 4.87
CA LEU A 178 14.73 -0.47 5.88
C LEU A 178 13.30 0.07 5.67
N TRP A 179 13.19 1.35 5.33
CA TRP A 179 11.90 1.98 5.06
C TRP A 179 11.19 1.35 3.87
N GLY A 180 11.85 1.20 2.72
CA GLY A 180 11.28 0.51 1.56
C GLY A 180 10.81 -0.90 1.90
N ALA A 181 11.61 -1.66 2.66
CA ALA A 181 11.25 -3.01 3.08
C ALA A 181 10.00 -3.08 3.99
N VAL A 182 9.67 -2.00 4.71
CA VAL A 182 8.51 -2.00 5.62
C VAL A 182 7.32 -1.22 5.06
N ALA A 183 7.57 -0.17 4.26
CA ALA A 183 6.56 0.79 3.81
C ALA A 183 5.39 0.14 3.06
N PHE A 184 5.66 -0.83 2.18
CA PHE A 184 4.65 -1.50 1.37
C PHE A 184 4.29 -2.91 1.86
N GLY A 185 4.89 -3.37 2.96
CA GLY A 185 4.55 -4.65 3.58
C GLY A 185 3.10 -4.74 4.08
N ASN A 186 2.44 -3.60 4.31
CA ASN A 186 1.05 -3.53 4.76
C ASN A 186 0.02 -3.75 3.63
N VAL A 187 0.40 -3.62 2.35
CA VAL A 187 -0.51 -3.69 1.18
C VAL A 187 -1.36 -4.94 1.21
N ALA A 188 -0.71 -6.12 1.20
CA ALA A 188 -1.40 -7.40 1.18
C ALA A 188 -2.26 -7.59 2.44
N GLY A 189 -1.75 -7.23 3.62
CA GLY A 189 -2.46 -7.35 4.89
C GLY A 189 -3.73 -6.50 4.93
N LEU A 190 -3.68 -5.24 4.47
CA LEU A 190 -4.84 -4.36 4.39
C LEU A 190 -5.87 -4.86 3.38
N GLN A 191 -5.41 -5.33 2.21
CA GLN A 191 -6.30 -5.84 1.17
C GLN A 191 -7.01 -7.13 1.60
N VAL A 192 -6.29 -8.08 2.20
CA VAL A 192 -6.90 -9.28 2.76
C VAL A 192 -7.88 -8.94 3.87
N TYR A 193 -7.51 -8.00 4.74
CA TYR A 193 -8.36 -7.63 5.87
C TYR A 193 -9.65 -6.95 5.44
N VAL A 194 -9.61 -6.03 4.46
CA VAL A 194 -10.84 -5.39 3.95
C VAL A 194 -11.77 -6.41 3.29
N VAL A 195 -11.21 -7.37 2.52
CA VAL A 195 -12.00 -8.43 1.91
C VAL A 195 -12.69 -9.30 2.97
N GLN A 196 -11.95 -9.75 3.99
CA GLN A 196 -12.51 -10.53 5.10
C GLN A 196 -13.64 -9.80 5.84
N GLN A 197 -13.46 -8.51 6.12
CA GLN A 197 -14.49 -7.69 6.74
C GLN A 197 -15.72 -7.51 5.82
N ALA A 198 -15.48 -7.30 4.52
CA ALA A 198 -16.54 -7.12 3.55
C ALA A 198 -17.34 -8.41 3.31
N GLU A 199 -16.71 -9.56 3.25
CA GLU A 199 -17.38 -10.87 3.14
C GLU A 199 -18.34 -11.11 4.32
N HIS A 200 -18.00 -10.60 5.50
CA HIS A 200 -18.84 -10.76 6.68
C HIS A 200 -19.98 -9.72 6.74
N PHE A 201 -19.66 -8.43 6.54
CA PHE A 201 -20.64 -7.35 6.76
C PHE A 201 -21.39 -6.91 5.49
N THR A 202 -20.76 -7.05 4.32
CA THR A 202 -21.31 -6.62 3.01
C THR A 202 -21.00 -7.63 1.90
N PRO A 203 -21.44 -8.90 2.02
CA PRO A 203 -21.02 -9.99 1.13
C PRO A 203 -21.38 -9.78 -0.35
N ARG A 204 -22.35 -8.89 -0.65
CA ARG A 204 -22.77 -8.56 -2.02
C ARG A 204 -21.96 -7.42 -2.65
N ALA A 205 -21.05 -6.78 -1.88
CA ALA A 205 -20.32 -5.60 -2.30
C ALA A 205 -18.83 -5.68 -1.93
N VAL A 206 -18.24 -6.87 -1.91
CA VAL A 206 -16.83 -7.11 -1.57
C VAL A 206 -15.89 -6.37 -2.52
N ASP A 207 -16.18 -6.38 -3.81
CA ASP A 207 -15.39 -5.69 -4.83
C ASP A 207 -15.42 -4.16 -4.61
N VAL A 208 -16.59 -3.62 -4.21
CA VAL A 208 -16.74 -2.20 -3.87
C VAL A 208 -15.91 -1.85 -2.64
N ALA A 209 -15.96 -2.67 -1.60
CA ALA A 209 -15.16 -2.47 -0.39
C ALA A 209 -13.65 -2.50 -0.68
N SER A 210 -13.22 -3.43 -1.54
CA SER A 210 -11.85 -3.53 -2.03
C SER A 210 -11.43 -2.27 -2.80
N GLY A 211 -12.27 -1.79 -3.73
CA GLY A 211 -12.03 -0.56 -4.48
C GLY A 211 -11.97 0.69 -3.60
N LEU A 212 -12.84 0.79 -2.59
CA LEU A 212 -12.81 1.89 -1.62
C LEU A 212 -11.54 1.87 -0.76
N ASN A 213 -10.98 0.70 -0.46
CA ASN A 213 -9.69 0.61 0.23
C ASN A 213 -8.55 1.15 -0.64
N ILE A 214 -8.58 0.92 -1.96
CA ILE A 214 -7.63 1.54 -2.90
C ILE A 214 -7.83 3.05 -2.95
N ALA A 215 -9.08 3.54 -2.92
CA ALA A 215 -9.35 4.97 -2.83
C ALA A 215 -8.82 5.58 -1.50
N ALA A 216 -9.00 4.90 -0.37
CA ALA A 216 -8.44 5.30 0.92
C ALA A 216 -6.90 5.36 0.91
N PHE A 217 -6.25 4.42 0.22
CA PHE A 217 -4.81 4.44 -0.02
C PHE A 217 -4.39 5.73 -0.75
N ASN A 218 -5.05 6.06 -1.87
CA ASN A 218 -4.73 7.26 -2.64
C ASN A 218 -5.05 8.55 -1.86
N LEU A 219 -6.13 8.56 -1.07
CA LEU A 219 -6.47 9.68 -0.19
C LEU A 219 -5.37 9.88 0.88
N GLY A 220 -4.85 8.79 1.44
CA GLY A 220 -3.72 8.82 2.36
C GLY A 220 -2.47 9.42 1.73
N ILE A 221 -2.12 8.98 0.51
CA ILE A 221 -0.99 9.54 -0.26
C ILE A 221 -1.15 11.04 -0.47
N ALA A 222 -2.30 11.47 -0.99
CA ALA A 222 -2.58 12.87 -1.27
C ALA A 222 -2.55 13.73 0.02
N GLY A 223 -3.22 13.26 1.08
CA GLY A 223 -3.23 13.94 2.38
C GLY A 223 -1.85 13.98 3.03
N GLY A 224 -1.08 12.90 2.92
CA GLY A 224 0.31 12.84 3.40
C GLY A 224 1.23 13.81 2.65
N ALA A 225 1.15 13.84 1.33
CA ALA A 225 1.93 14.76 0.50
C ALA A 225 1.59 16.24 0.81
N TRP A 226 0.30 16.56 0.90
CA TRP A 226 -0.14 17.90 1.28
C TRP A 226 0.27 18.28 2.69
N GLY A 227 0.00 17.41 3.68
CA GLY A 227 0.40 17.64 5.07
C GLY A 227 1.92 17.75 5.24
N GLY A 228 2.67 16.92 4.51
CA GLY A 228 4.13 17.01 4.43
C GLY A 228 4.61 18.37 3.90
N GLY A 229 3.91 18.94 2.90
CA GLY A 229 4.19 20.28 2.40
C GLY A 229 4.07 21.36 3.48
N LEU A 230 3.00 21.33 4.25
CA LEU A 230 2.80 22.26 5.37
C LEU A 230 3.88 22.10 6.45
N ILE A 231 4.31 20.86 6.72
CA ILE A 231 5.39 20.59 7.67
C ILE A 231 6.71 21.16 7.16
N VAL A 232 7.04 20.92 5.89
CA VAL A 232 8.27 21.41 5.27
C VAL A 232 8.32 22.93 5.26
N GLU A 233 7.21 23.59 4.91
CA GLU A 233 7.10 25.04 4.87
C GLU A 233 7.28 25.69 6.26
N ARG A 234 6.70 25.09 7.30
CA ARG A 234 6.67 25.70 8.65
C ARG A 234 7.79 25.24 9.56
N LEU A 235 8.21 24.00 9.46
CA LEU A 235 9.14 23.36 10.39
C LEU A 235 10.44 22.91 9.72
N GLY A 236 10.41 22.63 8.40
CA GLY A 236 11.54 22.14 7.64
C GLY A 236 11.51 20.63 7.40
N LEU A 237 12.38 20.19 6.48
CA LEU A 237 12.42 18.81 5.95
C LEU A 237 12.61 17.73 7.02
N VAL A 238 13.45 17.96 8.01
CA VAL A 238 13.82 16.99 9.05
C VAL A 238 12.61 16.57 9.89
N HIS A 239 11.61 17.43 10.02
CA HIS A 239 10.42 17.18 10.85
C HIS A 239 9.41 16.23 10.20
N THR A 240 9.52 15.98 8.90
CA THR A 240 8.64 15.04 8.19
C THR A 240 8.76 13.61 8.70
N GLY A 241 9.94 13.19 9.13
CA GLY A 241 10.20 11.84 9.66
C GLY A 241 9.41 11.54 10.93
N TRP A 242 9.63 12.30 12.00
CA TRP A 242 8.98 12.03 13.29
C TRP A 242 7.48 12.32 13.28
N ILE A 243 7.02 13.33 12.53
CA ILE A 243 5.57 13.61 12.39
C ILE A 243 4.91 12.46 11.61
N GLY A 244 5.53 12.00 10.52
CA GLY A 244 5.08 10.81 9.79
C GLY A 244 5.01 9.57 10.69
N ALA A 245 6.01 9.39 11.57
CA ALA A 245 6.03 8.30 12.54
C ALA A 245 4.84 8.35 13.50
N LEU A 246 4.49 9.53 14.03
CA LEU A 246 3.32 9.69 14.91
C LEU A 246 2.01 9.38 14.19
N VAL A 247 1.87 9.81 12.93
CA VAL A 247 0.67 9.50 12.12
C VAL A 247 0.56 7.99 11.89
N VAL A 248 1.67 7.30 11.57
CA VAL A 248 1.69 5.83 11.42
C VAL A 248 1.37 5.12 12.74
N LEU A 249 1.79 5.66 13.90
CA LEU A 249 1.35 5.14 15.20
C LEU A 249 -0.16 5.25 15.37
N GLY A 250 -0.79 6.28 14.81
CA GLY A 250 -2.26 6.35 14.73
C GLY A 250 -2.85 5.15 13.97
N ALA A 251 -2.27 4.75 12.83
CA ALA A 251 -2.70 3.55 12.11
C ALA A 251 -2.49 2.26 12.92
N PHE A 252 -1.40 2.16 13.67
CA PHE A 252 -1.19 1.07 14.64
C PHE A 252 -2.31 1.03 15.69
N GLY A 253 -2.67 2.19 16.26
CA GLY A 253 -3.76 2.32 17.24
C GLY A 253 -5.10 1.87 16.67
N LEU A 254 -5.46 2.33 15.45
CA LEU A 254 -6.66 1.91 14.74
C LEU A 254 -6.67 0.39 14.47
N THR A 255 -5.51 -0.17 14.08
CA THR A 255 -5.37 -1.63 13.88
C THR A 255 -5.54 -2.40 15.20
N ALA A 256 -5.02 -1.86 16.29
CA ALA A 256 -5.19 -2.47 17.62
C ALA A 256 -6.65 -2.44 18.08
N LEU A 257 -7.34 -1.33 17.84
CA LEU A 257 -8.77 -1.18 18.10
C LEU A 257 -9.59 -2.19 17.30
N SER A 258 -9.36 -2.26 15.96
CA SER A 258 -10.05 -3.21 15.09
C SER A 258 -9.84 -4.66 15.54
N GLY A 259 -8.62 -5.02 15.88
CA GLY A 259 -8.32 -6.37 16.38
C GLY A 259 -8.88 -6.67 17.79
N ARG A 260 -9.17 -5.65 18.61
CA ARG A 260 -9.95 -5.83 19.87
C ARG A 260 -11.41 -6.09 19.56
N MET A 261 -11.99 -5.34 18.65
CA MET A 261 -13.36 -5.51 18.21
C MET A 261 -13.62 -6.88 17.58
N ASP A 262 -12.66 -7.41 16.79
CA ASP A 262 -12.76 -8.76 16.20
C ASP A 262 -12.73 -9.86 17.27
N ARG A 263 -12.03 -9.65 18.38
CA ARG A 263 -12.02 -10.59 19.51
C ARG A 263 -13.31 -10.57 20.34
N LEU A 264 -13.93 -9.41 20.47
CA LEU A 264 -15.19 -9.24 21.20
C LEU A 264 -16.39 -9.79 20.40
N HIS A 265 -16.31 -9.71 19.08
CA HIS A 265 -17.31 -10.21 18.15
C HIS A 265 -16.60 -11.06 17.07
N PRO A 266 -16.29 -12.33 17.38
CA PRO A 266 -15.56 -13.20 16.47
C PRO A 266 -16.29 -13.33 15.16
N ILE A 267 -15.61 -12.99 14.08
CA ILE A 267 -16.07 -13.23 12.71
C ILE A 267 -15.98 -14.74 12.51
N ALA A 268 -17.12 -15.42 12.36
CA ALA A 268 -17.14 -16.82 12.01
C ALA A 268 -16.47 -17.00 10.64
N VAL A 269 -15.25 -17.48 10.64
CA VAL A 269 -14.57 -17.89 9.40
C VAL A 269 -15.39 -19.06 8.85
N ARG A 270 -16.17 -18.83 7.79
CA ARG A 270 -16.70 -19.94 6.98
C ARG A 270 -15.51 -20.67 6.41
N SER A 271 -15.11 -21.76 7.06
CA SER A 271 -14.21 -22.75 6.49
C SER A 271 -14.91 -23.31 5.27
N GLY A 272 -14.54 -22.81 4.08
CA GLY A 272 -14.93 -23.39 2.82
C GLY A 272 -14.27 -24.77 2.72
N GLY A 273 -14.96 -25.81 3.10
CA GLY A 273 -14.45 -27.17 3.01
C GLY A 273 -15.03 -28.13 4.02
N GLU A 274 -16.34 -28.16 4.20
CA GLU A 274 -16.94 -29.33 4.82
C GLU A 274 -17.67 -30.14 3.77
N LYS A 275 -16.98 -31.24 3.47
CA LYS A 275 -17.36 -32.36 2.64
C LYS A 275 -18.83 -32.73 2.83
N SER A 276 -19.61 -32.61 1.77
CA SER A 276 -20.78 -33.49 1.58
C SER A 276 -20.27 -34.91 1.32
N MET A 277 -20.00 -35.65 2.37
CA MET A 277 -19.78 -37.10 2.33
C MET A 277 -20.55 -37.69 3.51
N HIS A 278 -21.48 -38.52 3.14
CA HIS A 278 -22.36 -39.41 3.89
C HIS A 278 -23.84 -38.99 3.95
N ALA A 279 -24.54 -39.32 2.89
CA ALA A 279 -25.88 -39.87 2.98
C ALA A 279 -26.17 -40.67 1.67
N VAL A 280 -25.47 -41.78 1.44
CA VAL A 280 -25.99 -42.88 0.63
C VAL A 280 -25.85 -44.10 1.52
N GLY A 281 -26.97 -44.59 1.98
CA GLY A 281 -27.05 -45.76 2.81
C GLY A 281 -28.45 -45.95 3.33
N HIS A 282 -29.27 -46.55 2.56
CA HIS A 282 -30.35 -47.54 2.69
C HIS A 282 -31.55 -47.17 1.84
#